data_c1cb9d1ac4aa3093da0e5ad57d3ec46c
#
_entry.id   c1cb9d1ac4aa3093da0e5ad57d3ec46c
#
_cell.length_a   1.000
_cell.length_b   1.000
_cell.length_c   1.000
_cell.angle_alpha   90.00
_cell.angle_beta   90.00
_cell.angle_gamma   90.00
#
_symmetry.space_group_name_H-M   'P 1'
#
loop_
_entity.id
_entity.type
_entity.pdbx_description
1 polymer ?
#
loop_
_entity_poly.entity_id
_entity_poly.type
_entity_poly.pdbx_seq_one_letter_code
_entity_poly.pdbx_strand_id
1 'polypeptide(L)'
;PAEFKALISYGSWSFQRVVEVDKDSGDIIENTAGEKFDPPPLETITYPTISVTVRENTPNINFIEDVGSINDASIDIVGVTIPAFCGMLADYKIDPVTDPETGVVRYNNTFTFQLNFNKDQEPPNLTIGFKTQIANVGLNEIVGGVGDPQQIQDGNQQPVNTPQFLDANGAVNRSPNYLTYVINDVIDFTTFGLPTAYPSY
;
A
#
# COMPACT_ATOMS: atom_id res chain seq x y z
N PRO A 1 9.83 27.42 -26.49
CA PRO A 1 9.55 26.10 -25.93
C PRO A 1 9.87 26.17 -24.45
N ALA A 2 8.90 25.85 -23.60
CA ALA A 2 9.14 25.83 -22.16
C ALA A 2 10.17 24.72 -21.88
N GLU A 3 11.33 25.09 -21.32
CA GLU A 3 12.26 24.11 -20.79
C GLU A 3 11.55 23.33 -19.68
N PHE A 4 11.29 22.07 -19.94
CA PHE A 4 10.72 21.16 -18.98
C PHE A 4 11.81 20.85 -17.94
N LYS A 5 11.75 21.47 -16.78
CA LYS A 5 12.65 21.16 -15.67
C LYS A 5 11.89 20.30 -14.67
N ALA A 6 12.17 19.01 -14.66
CA ALA A 6 11.78 18.14 -13.57
C ALA A 6 12.85 18.18 -12.48
N LEU A 7 12.46 18.51 -11.27
CA LEU A 7 13.30 18.36 -10.08
C LEU A 7 12.88 17.09 -9.36
N ILE A 8 13.85 16.23 -9.04
CA ILE A 8 13.61 14.96 -8.38
C ILE A 8 14.30 14.98 -7.03
N SER A 9 13.60 14.51 -6.04
CA SER A 9 14.17 14.24 -4.73
C SER A 9 13.74 12.88 -4.21
N TYR A 10 14.63 12.26 -3.43
CA TYR A 10 14.41 10.97 -2.78
C TYR A 10 14.39 11.21 -1.28
N GLY A 11 13.51 10.52 -0.59
CA GLY A 11 13.36 10.63 0.83
C GLY A 11 12.79 9.34 1.44
N SER A 12 12.34 9.47 2.67
CA SER A 12 11.59 8.41 3.33
C SER A 12 10.48 9.01 4.19
N TRP A 13 9.42 8.25 4.36
CA TRP A 13 8.33 8.57 5.25
C TRP A 13 8.12 7.43 6.23
N SER A 14 7.96 7.74 7.50
CA SER A 14 7.82 6.76 8.56
C SER A 14 6.56 7.01 9.38
N PHE A 15 5.91 5.93 9.77
CA PHE A 15 4.77 5.96 10.70
C PHE A 15 4.88 4.80 11.69
N GLN A 16 4.13 4.92 12.79
CA GLN A 16 4.03 3.87 13.78
C GLN A 16 2.74 3.08 13.60
N ARG A 17 2.83 1.77 13.72
CA ARG A 17 1.66 0.90 13.81
C ARG A 17 1.75 0.01 15.03
N VAL A 18 0.60 -0.43 15.52
CA VAL A 18 0.52 -1.45 16.56
C VAL A 18 0.97 -2.79 15.99
N VAL A 19 1.80 -3.51 16.75
CA VAL A 19 2.23 -4.86 16.42
C VAL A 19 1.55 -5.85 17.34
N GLU A 20 0.75 -6.74 16.79
CA GLU A 20 0.01 -7.74 17.55
C GLU A 20 0.60 -9.15 17.42
N VAL A 21 1.46 -9.37 16.43
CA VAL A 21 2.01 -10.68 16.10
C VAL A 21 3.51 -10.57 15.84
N ASP A 22 4.27 -11.48 16.41
CA ASP A 22 5.69 -11.67 16.10
C ASP A 22 5.83 -12.19 14.67
N LYS A 23 6.69 -11.55 13.87
CA LYS A 23 6.83 -11.87 12.43
C LYS A 23 7.59 -13.17 12.19
N ASP A 24 8.47 -13.56 13.12
CA ASP A 24 9.31 -14.74 12.97
C ASP A 24 8.57 -16.01 13.42
N SER A 25 7.86 -15.95 14.55
CA SER A 25 7.12 -17.11 15.09
C SER A 25 5.68 -17.19 14.64
N GLY A 26 5.06 -16.05 14.29
CA GLY A 26 3.63 -15.96 14.03
C GLY A 26 2.77 -15.94 15.28
N ASP A 27 3.39 -15.90 16.47
CA ASP A 27 2.69 -15.89 17.74
C ASP A 27 2.14 -14.50 18.07
N ILE A 28 1.06 -14.46 18.84
CA ILE A 28 0.53 -13.21 19.40
C ILE A 28 1.54 -12.66 20.40
N ILE A 29 1.83 -11.35 20.30
CA ILE A 29 2.73 -10.68 21.24
C ILE A 29 1.99 -10.45 22.56
N GLU A 30 2.40 -11.21 23.58
CA GLU A 30 1.81 -11.21 24.91
C GLU A 30 2.90 -11.10 25.98
N ASN A 31 2.51 -10.70 27.20
CA ASN A 31 3.40 -10.77 28.35
C ASN A 31 3.54 -12.23 28.85
N THR A 32 4.42 -12.46 29.81
CA THR A 32 4.67 -13.81 30.35
C THR A 32 3.48 -14.44 31.08
N ALA A 33 2.41 -13.68 31.31
CA ALA A 33 1.15 -14.17 31.86
C ALA A 33 0.10 -14.50 30.78
N GLY A 34 0.45 -14.36 29.48
CA GLY A 34 -0.46 -14.60 28.36
C GLY A 34 -1.46 -13.47 28.15
N GLU A 35 -1.14 -12.23 28.56
CA GLU A 35 -1.97 -11.08 28.37
C GLU A 35 -1.36 -10.13 27.32
N LYS A 36 -2.22 -9.49 26.53
CA LYS A 36 -1.77 -8.46 25.58
C LYS A 36 -1.15 -7.27 26.33
N PHE A 37 -0.12 -6.68 25.76
CA PHE A 37 0.50 -5.48 26.32
C PHE A 37 -0.46 -4.28 26.28
N ASP A 38 -0.47 -3.49 27.34
CA ASP A 38 -1.14 -2.19 27.43
C ASP A 38 -0.16 -1.13 28.00
N PRO A 39 0.32 -0.16 27.20
CA PRO A 39 0.01 0.05 25.78
C PRO A 39 0.61 -1.02 24.87
N PRO A 40 0.01 -1.27 23.70
CA PRO A 40 0.52 -2.25 22.76
C PRO A 40 1.89 -1.83 22.17
N PRO A 41 2.78 -2.78 21.82
CA PRO A 41 4.06 -2.46 21.20
C PRO A 41 3.84 -1.78 19.84
N LEU A 42 4.73 -0.84 19.51
CA LEU A 42 4.69 -0.08 18.27
C LEU A 42 5.91 -0.41 17.40
N GLU A 43 5.68 -0.61 16.11
CA GLU A 43 6.70 -0.73 15.10
C GLU A 43 6.75 0.55 14.26
N THR A 44 7.95 1.02 13.93
CA THR A 44 8.15 2.09 12.95
C THR A 44 8.34 1.47 11.57
N ILE A 45 7.39 1.75 10.68
CA ILE A 45 7.49 1.36 9.27
C ILE A 45 7.99 2.57 8.49
N THR A 46 9.02 2.35 7.66
CA THR A 46 9.59 3.38 6.80
C THR A 46 9.44 2.98 5.34
N TYR A 47 8.79 3.82 4.57
CA TYR A 47 8.70 3.69 3.11
C TYR A 47 9.62 4.69 2.42
N PRO A 48 10.38 4.30 1.40
CA PRO A 48 11.06 5.24 0.53
C PRO A 48 10.05 6.10 -0.22
N THR A 49 10.43 7.34 -0.52
CA THR A 49 9.61 8.28 -1.28
C THR A 49 10.38 8.82 -2.48
N ILE A 50 9.65 9.11 -3.55
CA ILE A 50 10.14 9.87 -4.70
C ILE A 50 9.24 11.08 -4.85
N SER A 51 9.83 12.28 -4.88
CA SER A 51 9.10 13.50 -5.22
C SER A 51 9.58 14.02 -6.57
N VAL A 52 8.63 14.28 -7.45
CA VAL A 52 8.87 14.79 -8.80
C VAL A 52 8.14 16.12 -8.95
N THR A 53 8.89 17.18 -9.22
CA THR A 53 8.33 18.52 -9.48
C THR A 53 8.37 18.81 -10.97
N VAL A 54 7.22 19.08 -11.54
CA VAL A 54 7.04 19.45 -12.95
C VAL A 54 6.58 20.90 -13.01
N ARG A 55 7.23 21.72 -13.87
CA ARG A 55 6.86 23.12 -14.04
C ARG A 55 5.93 23.29 -15.23
N GLU A 56 4.75 23.85 -15.00
CA GLU A 56 3.72 24.09 -16.00
C GLU A 56 3.26 25.55 -16.04
N ASN A 57 2.59 25.95 -17.12
CA ASN A 57 2.05 27.28 -17.28
C ASN A 57 0.70 27.49 -16.58
N THR A 58 0.00 26.39 -16.28
CA THR A 58 -1.31 26.39 -15.62
C THR A 58 -1.29 25.43 -14.43
N PRO A 59 -1.99 25.76 -13.33
CA PRO A 59 -2.12 24.82 -12.21
C PRO A 59 -2.99 23.64 -12.65
N ASN A 60 -2.59 22.41 -12.32
CA ASN A 60 -3.41 21.23 -12.54
C ASN A 60 -4.02 20.76 -11.22
N ILE A 61 -5.23 21.25 -10.92
CA ILE A 61 -5.91 20.95 -9.65
C ILE A 61 -6.58 19.56 -9.62
N ASN A 62 -6.69 18.89 -10.77
CA ASN A 62 -7.43 17.64 -10.87
C ASN A 62 -6.76 16.50 -10.09
N PHE A 63 -5.43 16.54 -9.93
CA PHE A 63 -4.68 15.49 -9.22
C PHE A 63 -4.78 15.56 -7.69
N ILE A 64 -5.42 16.58 -7.13
CA ILE A 64 -5.64 16.67 -5.67
C ILE A 64 -6.55 15.54 -5.20
N GLU A 65 -7.53 15.15 -6.01
CA GLU A 65 -8.48 14.08 -5.69
C GLU A 65 -7.82 12.68 -5.76
N ASP A 66 -6.71 12.57 -6.48
CA ASP A 66 -5.97 11.31 -6.64
C ASP A 66 -5.02 11.00 -5.47
N VAL A 67 -4.87 11.92 -4.50
CA VAL A 67 -4.03 11.68 -3.31
C VAL A 67 -4.59 10.51 -2.49
N GLY A 68 -3.73 9.53 -2.21
CA GLY A 68 -4.09 8.26 -1.59
C GLY A 68 -4.31 7.12 -2.58
N SER A 69 -4.38 7.40 -3.88
CA SER A 69 -4.52 6.37 -4.93
C SER A 69 -3.20 5.65 -5.19
N ILE A 70 -3.31 4.40 -5.67
CA ILE A 70 -2.18 3.54 -6.02
C ILE A 70 -2.16 3.26 -7.53
N ASN A 71 -0.96 2.97 -8.06
CA ASN A 71 -0.80 2.69 -9.49
C ASN A 71 -1.40 1.32 -9.88
N ASP A 72 -2.15 1.28 -10.98
CA ASP A 72 -2.77 0.06 -11.54
C ASP A 72 -1.77 -0.84 -12.27
N ALA A 73 -0.79 -0.24 -12.94
CA ALA A 73 0.21 -0.90 -13.75
C ALA A 73 1.62 -0.48 -13.36
N SER A 74 2.62 -1.20 -13.86
CA SER A 74 4.02 -0.78 -13.71
C SER A 74 4.26 0.54 -14.43
N ILE A 75 4.95 1.47 -13.77
CA ILE A 75 5.29 2.78 -14.30
C ILE A 75 6.76 3.09 -14.07
N ASP A 76 7.39 3.75 -15.04
CA ASP A 76 8.72 4.31 -14.89
C ASP A 76 8.63 5.79 -14.54
N ILE A 77 9.17 6.17 -13.39
CA ILE A 77 9.30 7.55 -12.96
C ILE A 77 10.79 7.85 -12.84
N VAL A 78 11.30 8.66 -13.76
CA VAL A 78 12.69 9.16 -13.76
C VAL A 78 13.72 8.05 -13.54
N GLY A 79 13.59 6.97 -14.31
CA GLY A 79 14.52 5.83 -14.26
C GLY A 79 14.31 4.89 -13.07
N VAL A 80 13.25 5.09 -12.28
CA VAL A 80 12.81 4.13 -11.25
C VAL A 80 11.56 3.44 -11.72
N THR A 81 11.64 2.12 -11.92
CA THR A 81 10.47 1.30 -12.22
C THR A 81 9.70 1.00 -10.94
N ILE A 82 8.45 1.42 -10.89
CA ILE A 82 7.52 1.14 -9.80
C ILE A 82 6.54 0.08 -10.29
N PRO A 83 6.58 -1.15 -9.76
CA PRO A 83 5.63 -2.20 -10.14
C PRO A 83 4.19 -1.82 -9.84
N ALA A 84 3.23 -2.50 -10.45
CA ALA A 84 1.82 -2.32 -10.16
C ALA A 84 1.52 -2.44 -8.66
N PHE A 85 0.69 -1.55 -8.13
CA PHE A 85 0.30 -1.44 -6.73
C PHE A 85 1.41 -1.09 -5.73
N CYS A 86 2.63 -0.78 -6.19
CA CYS A 86 3.78 -0.48 -5.33
C CYS A 86 4.03 1.02 -5.13
N GLY A 87 3.36 1.89 -5.85
CA GLY A 87 3.39 3.33 -5.70
C GLY A 87 2.07 3.87 -5.18
N MET A 88 2.11 4.76 -4.21
CA MET A 88 0.94 5.51 -3.75
C MET A 88 1.24 7.00 -3.88
N LEU A 89 0.34 7.76 -4.49
CA LEU A 89 0.43 9.23 -4.49
C LEU A 89 0.13 9.73 -3.07
N ALA A 90 1.19 9.97 -2.30
CA ALA A 90 1.08 10.34 -0.88
C ALA A 90 0.79 11.83 -0.68
N ASP A 91 1.26 12.67 -1.61
CA ASP A 91 1.03 14.13 -1.56
C ASP A 91 1.11 14.72 -2.97
N TYR A 92 0.31 15.77 -3.19
CA TYR A 92 0.34 16.58 -4.39
C TYR A 92 0.26 18.06 -4.01
N LYS A 93 1.24 18.85 -4.48
CA LYS A 93 1.38 20.26 -4.14
C LYS A 93 1.55 21.11 -5.37
N ILE A 94 0.91 22.29 -5.37
CA ILE A 94 1.02 23.29 -6.42
C ILE A 94 1.59 24.58 -5.82
N ASP A 95 2.78 24.99 -6.27
CA ASP A 95 3.42 26.22 -5.84
C ASP A 95 3.55 27.21 -7.03
N PRO A 96 2.93 28.39 -6.96
CA PRO A 96 3.15 29.43 -7.98
C PRO A 96 4.57 30.00 -7.86
N VAL A 97 5.25 30.15 -8.99
CA VAL A 97 6.59 30.73 -9.09
C VAL A 97 6.58 31.83 -10.13
N THR A 98 6.92 33.03 -9.74
CA THR A 98 7.06 34.18 -10.66
C THR A 98 8.48 34.24 -11.18
N ASP A 99 8.62 34.27 -12.50
CA ASP A 99 9.90 34.53 -13.15
C ASP A 99 10.31 36.00 -12.90
N PRO A 100 11.45 36.26 -12.26
CA PRO A 100 11.84 37.61 -11.86
C PRO A 100 12.18 38.52 -13.05
N GLU A 101 12.54 37.97 -14.21
CA GLU A 101 12.93 38.75 -15.39
C GLU A 101 11.72 39.09 -16.27
N THR A 102 10.78 38.18 -16.40
CA THR A 102 9.64 38.31 -17.31
C THR A 102 8.32 38.61 -16.61
N GLY A 103 8.25 38.43 -15.28
CA GLY A 103 7.01 38.55 -14.50
C GLY A 103 5.98 37.45 -14.77
N VAL A 104 6.33 36.44 -15.57
CA VAL A 104 5.43 35.35 -15.90
C VAL A 104 5.29 34.42 -14.70
N VAL A 105 4.04 34.11 -14.33
CA VAL A 105 3.74 33.12 -13.29
C VAL A 105 3.69 31.75 -13.92
N ARG A 106 4.40 30.79 -13.30
CA ARG A 106 4.37 29.37 -13.60
C ARG A 106 4.04 28.58 -12.34
N TYR A 107 3.69 27.33 -12.47
CA TYR A 107 3.29 26.49 -11.36
C TYR A 107 4.22 25.27 -11.25
N ASN A 108 4.81 25.07 -10.08
CA ASN A 108 5.52 23.85 -9.77
C ASN A 108 4.51 22.86 -9.20
N ASN A 109 4.19 21.83 -9.98
CA ASN A 109 3.37 20.71 -9.56
C ASN A 109 4.29 19.63 -8.99
N THR A 110 4.21 19.38 -7.69
CA THR A 110 5.05 18.38 -7.00
C THR A 110 4.22 17.18 -6.61
N PHE A 111 4.58 16.04 -7.17
CA PHE A 111 4.01 14.72 -6.86
C PHE A 111 4.96 14.02 -5.89
N THR A 112 4.45 13.54 -4.77
CA THR A 112 5.22 12.73 -3.82
C THR A 112 4.64 11.33 -3.77
N PHE A 113 5.41 10.35 -4.21
CA PHE A 113 5.04 8.95 -4.20
C PHE A 113 5.71 8.25 -3.02
N GLN A 114 4.92 7.48 -2.29
CA GLN A 114 5.38 6.53 -1.31
C GLN A 114 5.52 5.17 -2.00
N LEU A 115 6.63 4.46 -1.74
CA LEU A 115 6.95 3.21 -2.43
C LEU A 115 6.96 2.05 -1.43
N ASN A 116 6.23 1.00 -1.77
CA ASN A 116 6.20 -0.24 -1.01
C ASN A 116 6.57 -1.43 -1.90
N PHE A 117 7.83 -1.84 -1.88
CA PHE A 117 8.33 -2.95 -2.70
C PHE A 117 8.24 -4.31 -1.99
N ASN A 118 7.73 -4.37 -0.76
CA ASN A 118 7.60 -5.61 0.03
C ASN A 118 8.87 -6.47 0.06
N LYS A 119 10.01 -5.86 0.35
CA LYS A 119 11.32 -6.53 0.28
C LYS A 119 11.49 -7.71 1.23
N ASP A 120 10.67 -7.78 2.28
CA ASP A 120 10.85 -8.70 3.40
C ASP A 120 9.80 -9.82 3.44
N GLN A 121 9.09 -10.05 2.33
CA GLN A 121 8.04 -11.07 2.31
C GLN A 121 8.48 -12.31 1.53
N GLU A 122 8.48 -13.44 2.22
CA GLU A 122 8.75 -14.77 1.67
C GLU A 122 7.57 -15.30 0.82
N PRO A 123 7.81 -16.00 -0.31
CA PRO A 123 6.74 -16.57 -1.11
C PRO A 123 6.02 -17.74 -0.39
N PRO A 124 4.77 -18.13 -0.75
CA PRO A 124 4.16 -17.99 -2.07
C PRO A 124 2.89 -17.13 -2.18
N ASN A 125 2.47 -16.40 -1.16
CA ASN A 125 1.16 -15.73 -1.15
C ASN A 125 1.26 -14.22 -0.89
N LEU A 126 2.21 -13.57 -1.53
CA LEU A 126 2.62 -12.23 -1.19
C LEU A 126 1.71 -11.15 -1.73
N THR A 127 1.29 -10.31 -0.82
CA THR A 127 0.75 -9.00 -1.13
C THR A 127 1.86 -8.13 -1.69
N ILE A 128 1.75 -7.73 -2.94
CA ILE A 128 2.68 -6.80 -3.56
C ILE A 128 2.17 -5.39 -3.31
N GLY A 129 3.05 -4.52 -2.79
CA GLY A 129 2.76 -3.10 -2.65
C GLY A 129 1.76 -2.78 -1.55
N PHE A 130 0.80 -1.92 -1.87
CA PHE A 130 -0.23 -1.41 -0.95
C PHE A 130 -1.51 -2.26 -0.89
N LYS A 131 -1.49 -3.49 -1.40
CA LYS A 131 -2.60 -4.42 -1.19
C LYS A 131 -2.64 -4.87 0.27
N THR A 132 -3.83 -5.09 0.79
CA THR A 132 -4.05 -5.56 2.16
C THR A 132 -4.33 -7.05 2.18
N GLN A 133 -3.58 -7.80 2.98
CA GLN A 133 -3.86 -9.21 3.26
C GLN A 133 -4.64 -9.35 4.56
N ILE A 134 -5.67 -10.17 4.52
CA ILE A 134 -6.48 -10.51 5.68
C ILE A 134 -6.54 -12.03 5.77
N ALA A 135 -6.24 -12.59 6.94
CA ALA A 135 -6.37 -14.01 7.18
C ALA A 135 -7.81 -14.45 6.91
N ASN A 136 -7.97 -15.46 6.06
CA ASN A 136 -9.28 -16.04 5.76
C ASN A 136 -9.68 -17.00 6.88
N VAL A 137 -10.24 -16.44 7.95
CA VAL A 137 -10.62 -17.18 9.16
C VAL A 137 -12.08 -16.94 9.51
N GLY A 138 -12.73 -17.94 10.10
CA GLY A 138 -14.12 -17.84 10.53
C GLY A 138 -14.50 -18.89 11.57
N LEU A 139 -15.64 -18.67 12.20
CA LEU A 139 -16.30 -19.65 13.10
C LEU A 139 -17.31 -20.53 12.36
N ASN A 140 -17.60 -20.20 11.10
CA ASN A 140 -18.50 -20.96 10.23
C ASN A 140 -17.76 -21.43 8.99
N GLU A 141 -18.13 -22.59 8.47
CA GLU A 141 -17.61 -23.15 7.22
C GLU A 141 -18.74 -23.46 6.23
N ILE A 142 -18.39 -23.56 4.95
CA ILE A 142 -19.26 -24.13 3.91
C ILE A 142 -18.83 -25.57 3.69
N VAL A 143 -19.57 -26.53 4.25
CA VAL A 143 -19.23 -27.96 4.18
C VAL A 143 -19.23 -28.43 2.74
N GLY A 144 -18.09 -28.95 2.27
CA GLY A 144 -17.94 -29.38 0.89
C GLY A 144 -17.95 -28.22 -0.14
N GLY A 145 -17.86 -26.98 0.29
CA GLY A 145 -17.81 -25.81 -0.56
C GLY A 145 -19.16 -25.45 -1.24
N VAL A 146 -20.27 -26.04 -0.78
CA VAL A 146 -21.62 -25.82 -1.34
C VAL A 146 -22.64 -25.74 -0.21
N GLY A 147 -23.51 -24.75 -0.27
CA GLY A 147 -24.62 -24.57 0.68
C GLY A 147 -24.41 -23.39 1.62
N ASP A 148 -25.24 -23.32 2.66
CA ASP A 148 -25.19 -22.25 3.65
C ASP A 148 -24.07 -22.48 4.67
N PRO A 149 -23.45 -21.41 5.20
CA PRO A 149 -22.44 -21.51 6.25
C PRO A 149 -22.99 -22.19 7.51
N GLN A 150 -22.24 -23.19 8.01
CA GLN A 150 -22.54 -23.90 9.24
C GLN A 150 -21.44 -23.67 10.27
N GLN A 151 -21.81 -23.68 11.55
CA GLN A 151 -20.82 -23.49 12.60
C GLN A 151 -19.83 -24.66 12.62
N ILE A 152 -18.53 -24.31 12.61
CA ILE A 152 -17.44 -25.30 12.67
C ILE A 152 -17.52 -26.04 14.01
N GLN A 153 -17.41 -27.36 13.95
CA GLN A 153 -17.45 -28.25 15.11
C GLN A 153 -16.10 -28.93 15.31
N ASP A 154 -15.75 -29.17 16.55
CA ASP A 154 -14.59 -29.96 16.92
C ASP A 154 -14.86 -31.48 16.75
N GLY A 155 -13.85 -32.34 17.05
CA GLY A 155 -13.97 -33.77 16.98
C GLY A 155 -15.03 -34.40 17.90
N ASN A 156 -15.59 -33.65 18.85
CA ASN A 156 -16.65 -34.04 19.78
C ASN A 156 -18.02 -33.43 19.39
N GLN A 157 -18.13 -32.88 18.17
CA GLN A 157 -19.34 -32.23 17.68
C GLN A 157 -19.73 -30.97 18.50
N GLN A 158 -18.76 -30.33 19.17
CA GLN A 158 -18.99 -29.09 19.87
C GLN A 158 -18.54 -27.89 19.01
N PRO A 159 -19.28 -26.78 19.05
CA PRO A 159 -18.87 -25.55 18.34
C PRO A 159 -17.48 -25.08 18.75
N VAL A 160 -16.64 -24.76 17.78
CA VAL A 160 -15.35 -24.11 18.06
C VAL A 160 -15.55 -22.65 18.42
N ASN A 161 -14.76 -22.18 19.40
CA ASN A 161 -14.78 -20.79 19.85
C ASN A 161 -13.61 -19.96 19.29
N THR A 162 -12.68 -20.62 18.61
CA THR A 162 -11.52 -19.98 17.97
C THR A 162 -11.69 -20.05 16.46
N PRO A 163 -11.56 -18.91 15.74
CA PRO A 163 -11.63 -18.89 14.29
C PRO A 163 -10.64 -19.88 13.65
N GLN A 164 -11.09 -20.62 12.65
CA GLN A 164 -10.29 -21.56 11.88
C GLN A 164 -9.99 -20.98 10.50
N PHE A 165 -8.85 -21.34 9.90
CA PHE A 165 -8.56 -20.98 8.53
C PHE A 165 -9.54 -21.65 7.57
N LEU A 166 -9.99 -20.90 6.57
CA LEU A 166 -10.88 -21.35 5.51
C LEU A 166 -10.15 -21.36 4.17
N ASP A 167 -10.52 -22.28 3.30
CA ASP A 167 -10.06 -22.27 1.91
C ASP A 167 -10.85 -21.25 1.04
N ALA A 168 -10.58 -21.24 -0.25
CA ALA A 168 -11.27 -20.35 -1.19
C ALA A 168 -12.78 -20.66 -1.35
N ASN A 169 -13.24 -21.83 -0.92
CA ASN A 169 -14.63 -22.26 -0.99
C ASN A 169 -15.35 -22.12 0.37
N GLY A 170 -14.65 -21.60 1.39
CA GLY A 170 -15.20 -21.46 2.73
C GLY A 170 -15.15 -22.71 3.59
N ALA A 171 -14.50 -23.80 3.16
CA ALA A 171 -14.32 -24.99 3.97
C ALA A 171 -13.10 -24.84 4.90
N VAL A 172 -13.13 -25.53 6.07
CA VAL A 172 -12.01 -25.50 7.01
C VAL A 172 -10.72 -25.99 6.34
N ASN A 173 -9.68 -25.20 6.47
CA ASN A 173 -8.34 -25.48 5.96
C ASN A 173 -7.34 -25.57 7.12
N ARG A 174 -6.43 -26.53 7.06
CA ARG A 174 -5.38 -26.69 8.08
C ARG A 174 -4.17 -25.78 7.86
N SER A 175 -4.05 -25.24 6.65
CA SER A 175 -2.97 -24.32 6.29
C SER A 175 -3.46 -22.88 6.32
N PRO A 176 -2.63 -21.91 6.74
CA PRO A 176 -2.96 -20.50 6.63
C PRO A 176 -3.38 -20.14 5.21
N ASN A 177 -4.47 -19.39 5.09
CA ASN A 177 -4.97 -18.86 3.85
C ASN A 177 -5.30 -17.38 4.04
N TYR A 178 -4.96 -16.55 3.06
CA TYR A 178 -5.12 -15.10 3.12
C TYR A 178 -5.87 -14.61 1.90
N LEU A 179 -6.80 -13.70 2.14
CA LEU A 179 -7.51 -12.95 1.10
C LEU A 179 -6.78 -11.64 0.87
N THR A 180 -6.59 -11.28 -0.39
CA THR A 180 -5.93 -10.02 -0.78
C THR A 180 -6.97 -9.04 -1.27
N TYR A 181 -7.01 -7.86 -0.65
CA TYR A 181 -7.90 -6.78 -1.00
C TYR A 181 -7.11 -5.54 -1.41
N VAL A 182 -7.69 -4.78 -2.31
CA VAL A 182 -7.24 -3.42 -2.64
C VAL A 182 -8.22 -2.46 -1.98
N ILE A 183 -7.73 -1.66 -1.03
CA ILE A 183 -8.54 -0.71 -0.25
C ILE A 183 -8.34 0.74 -0.69
N ASN A 184 -7.30 1.01 -1.47
CA ASN A 184 -7.03 2.32 -2.05
C ASN A 184 -7.63 2.39 -3.46
N ASP A 185 -7.99 3.57 -3.91
CA ASP A 185 -8.35 3.79 -5.30
C ASP A 185 -7.18 3.42 -6.22
N VAL A 186 -7.49 2.77 -7.33
CA VAL A 186 -6.49 2.29 -8.30
C VAL A 186 -6.62 3.11 -9.56
N ILE A 187 -5.57 3.82 -9.94
CA ILE A 187 -5.59 4.71 -11.11
C ILE A 187 -4.34 4.53 -11.98
N ASP A 188 -4.47 4.96 -13.23
CA ASP A 188 -3.35 4.98 -14.18
C ASP A 188 -2.46 6.20 -13.93
N PHE A 189 -1.28 5.99 -13.34
CA PHE A 189 -0.30 7.04 -13.06
C PHE A 189 0.35 7.62 -14.33
N THR A 190 0.17 7.02 -15.50
CA THR A 190 0.65 7.60 -16.77
C THR A 190 -0.08 8.90 -17.09
N THR A 191 -1.29 9.09 -16.54
CA THR A 191 -2.11 10.31 -16.69
C THR A 191 -1.47 11.54 -16.07
N PHE A 192 -0.54 11.37 -15.12
CA PHE A 192 0.19 12.48 -14.51
C PHE A 192 1.22 13.13 -15.43
N GLY A 193 1.55 12.50 -16.56
CA GLY A 193 2.50 13.04 -17.52
C GLY A 193 3.92 13.18 -16.98
N LEU A 194 4.31 12.31 -16.05
CA LEU A 194 5.61 12.37 -15.39
C LEU A 194 6.74 11.94 -16.34
N PRO A 195 7.95 12.53 -16.20
CA PRO A 195 9.08 12.15 -17.01
C PRO A 195 9.53 10.72 -16.68
N THR A 196 9.73 9.90 -17.71
CA THR A 196 10.20 8.50 -17.57
C THR A 196 11.73 8.40 -17.45
N ALA A 197 12.45 9.44 -17.88
CA ALA A 197 13.91 9.50 -17.83
C ALA A 197 14.40 10.84 -17.23
N TYR A 198 15.62 10.84 -16.72
CA TYR A 198 16.26 12.08 -16.31
C TYR A 198 16.37 13.04 -17.48
N PRO A 199 16.04 14.33 -17.31
CA PRO A 199 16.31 15.31 -18.37
C PRO A 199 17.82 15.32 -18.65
N SER A 200 18.19 15.11 -19.91
CA SER A 200 19.57 15.29 -20.36
C SER A 200 19.91 16.76 -20.33
N TYR A 201 20.97 17.11 -19.61
CA TYR A 201 21.56 18.46 -19.60
C TYR A 201 22.41 18.71 -20.83
#